data_0496ce534fb547d8706b561803b2e663
#
_entry.id   0496ce534fb547d8706b561803b2e663
#
_cell.length_a   1.000
_cell.length_b   1.000
_cell.length_c   1.000
_cell.angle_alpha   90.00
_cell.angle_beta   90.00
_cell.angle_gamma   90.00
#
_symmetry.space_group_name_H-M   'P 1'
#
loop_
_entity.id
_entity.type
_entity.pdbx_description
1 polymer ?
#
loop_
_entity_poly.entity_id
_entity_poly.type
_entity_poly.pdbx_seq_one_letter_code
_entity_poly.pdbx_strand_id
1 'polypeptide(L)'
;MSKTEIVGVIGRQVLDSRGNPTVEAEVQLSGGVVCTAISPSVASTGKYEALELRDGDMQVYGGKGVQQACKNISGAICKALRGMDAGNLFAIDHALIALDGTKNKAVLGANATLAVSMACAKAAACAQNMALFRFLGGTQAHLMPMPMMNILNGGVHAGNGLDVQEFMIVPVGAKDFRAALQMGAEVYHALAALLKKKGLSTGVGDEGGFAPDISEEKQALDLILDAISRAGYTAGTDIALALDAAASEWEQKGRYVLPKSGRTFTAHELTEHWRGLCKQYPIRSIEDPLGEEDWPAWQALTRELGRRCQLVGDDLFVTNTERLQRGILMGCANAILLKPNQIGTLTETMQALSLAHRSGYRTIMSHRSGETEDTTIADLAVALGAGQIKTGAPCRSERVSKYNRLLRIEDALGGAAKLDELRL
;
A
#
# COMPACT_ATOMS: atom_id res chain seq x y z
N MET A 1 4.30 -25.49 28.76
CA MET A 1 4.30 -24.83 27.43
C MET A 1 3.62 -23.48 27.55
N SER A 2 4.20 -22.44 26.95
CA SER A 2 3.54 -21.11 26.86
C SER A 2 2.32 -21.23 25.95
N LYS A 3 1.19 -20.57 26.28
CA LYS A 3 -0.01 -20.60 25.43
C LYS A 3 0.22 -20.06 24.02
N THR A 4 1.32 -19.35 23.81
CA THR A 4 1.76 -18.74 22.54
C THR A 4 2.80 -19.54 21.78
N GLU A 5 3.15 -20.75 22.27
CA GLU A 5 4.10 -21.64 21.59
C GLU A 5 3.49 -22.20 20.29
N ILE A 6 4.21 -22.09 19.17
CA ILE A 6 3.79 -22.57 17.85
C ILE A 6 3.89 -24.10 17.81
N VAL A 7 2.76 -24.76 17.54
CA VAL A 7 2.69 -26.23 17.38
C VAL A 7 2.52 -26.65 15.92
N GLY A 8 2.04 -25.77 15.05
CA GLY A 8 1.88 -26.05 13.63
C GLY A 8 1.81 -24.78 12.78
N VAL A 9 2.29 -24.89 11.55
CA VAL A 9 2.15 -23.86 10.50
C VAL A 9 1.77 -24.54 9.20
N ILE A 10 0.70 -24.09 8.55
CA ILE A 10 0.15 -24.69 7.33
C ILE A 10 0.03 -23.60 6.26
N GLY A 11 0.51 -23.88 5.05
CA GLY A 11 0.35 -23.02 3.87
C GLY A 11 -0.78 -23.52 2.98
N ARG A 12 -1.62 -22.58 2.49
CA ARG A 12 -2.68 -22.84 1.50
C ARG A 12 -2.57 -21.88 0.34
N GLN A 13 -2.95 -22.37 -0.84
CA GLN A 13 -3.21 -21.53 -1.99
C GLN A 13 -4.67 -21.06 -1.92
N VAL A 14 -4.87 -19.74 -1.96
CA VAL A 14 -6.16 -19.08 -2.07
C VAL A 14 -6.16 -18.14 -3.28
N LEU A 15 -7.25 -17.46 -3.58
CA LEU A 15 -7.33 -16.53 -4.69
C LEU A 15 -7.32 -15.08 -4.22
N ASP A 16 -6.64 -14.22 -4.97
CA ASP A 16 -6.70 -12.77 -4.83
C ASP A 16 -7.94 -12.16 -5.51
N SER A 17 -8.12 -10.85 -5.41
CA SER A 17 -9.22 -10.08 -6.00
C SER A 17 -9.28 -10.11 -7.53
N ARG A 18 -8.21 -10.60 -8.19
CA ARG A 18 -8.13 -10.77 -9.64
C ARG A 18 -8.31 -12.22 -10.08
N GLY A 19 -8.55 -13.14 -9.13
CA GLY A 19 -8.64 -14.58 -9.37
C GLY A 19 -7.28 -15.27 -9.59
N ASN A 20 -6.17 -14.60 -9.26
CA ASN A 20 -4.86 -15.24 -9.29
C ASN A 20 -4.57 -15.90 -7.94
N PRO A 21 -3.83 -17.02 -7.94
CA PRO A 21 -3.38 -17.66 -6.71
C PRO A 21 -2.52 -16.72 -5.84
N THR A 22 -2.73 -16.80 -4.53
CA THR A 22 -1.84 -16.24 -3.51
C THR A 22 -1.74 -17.17 -2.30
N VAL A 23 -0.94 -16.78 -1.31
CA VAL A 23 -0.57 -17.61 -0.17
C VAL A 23 -1.32 -17.19 1.08
N GLU A 24 -2.00 -18.15 1.72
CA GLU A 24 -2.47 -18.08 3.10
C GLU A 24 -1.58 -18.92 3.99
N ALA A 25 -1.18 -18.38 5.14
CA ALA A 25 -0.58 -19.13 6.24
C ALA A 25 -1.56 -19.26 7.41
N GLU A 26 -1.66 -20.45 7.97
CA GLU A 26 -2.36 -20.74 9.22
C GLU A 26 -1.32 -21.08 10.29
N VAL A 27 -1.40 -20.44 11.46
CA VAL A 27 -0.57 -20.69 12.63
C VAL A 27 -1.42 -21.25 13.74
N GLN A 28 -0.98 -22.39 14.31
CA GLN A 28 -1.62 -23.08 15.41
C GLN A 28 -0.75 -22.97 16.67
N LEU A 29 -1.34 -22.53 17.77
CA LEU A 29 -0.66 -22.38 19.06
C LEU A 29 -1.06 -23.48 20.04
N SER A 30 -0.15 -23.83 20.97
CA SER A 30 -0.38 -24.82 22.04
C SER A 30 -1.59 -24.50 22.93
N GLY A 31 -1.96 -23.21 23.04
CA GLY A 31 -3.16 -22.75 23.73
C GLY A 31 -4.47 -22.99 22.99
N GLY A 32 -4.45 -23.64 21.80
CA GLY A 32 -5.62 -23.93 20.97
C GLY A 32 -6.04 -22.80 20.04
N VAL A 33 -5.33 -21.68 20.05
CA VAL A 33 -5.58 -20.57 19.12
C VAL A 33 -5.11 -20.97 17.72
N VAL A 34 -5.93 -20.69 16.70
CA VAL A 34 -5.61 -20.83 15.28
C VAL A 34 -5.93 -19.51 14.58
N CYS A 35 -4.96 -18.95 13.86
CA CYS A 35 -5.14 -17.73 13.09
C CYS A 35 -4.54 -17.85 11.69
N THR A 36 -5.16 -17.16 10.74
CA THR A 36 -4.68 -17.10 9.35
C THR A 36 -4.31 -15.68 8.94
N ALA A 37 -3.43 -15.57 7.96
CA ALA A 37 -3.15 -14.34 7.25
C ALA A 37 -2.82 -14.64 5.78
N ILE A 38 -3.21 -13.70 4.90
CA ILE A 38 -3.04 -13.84 3.46
C ILE A 38 -2.09 -12.77 2.95
N SER A 39 -1.05 -13.17 2.21
CA SER A 39 -0.18 -12.22 1.52
C SER A 39 -0.89 -11.68 0.27
N PRO A 40 -0.92 -10.35 0.04
CA PRO A 40 -1.43 -9.81 -1.20
C PRO A 40 -0.51 -10.19 -2.37
N SER A 41 -1.01 -10.10 -3.60
CA SER A 41 -0.26 -10.38 -4.82
C SER A 41 -0.09 -9.12 -5.69
N VAL A 42 0.81 -9.17 -6.66
CA VAL A 42 1.16 -8.00 -7.48
C VAL A 42 0.84 -8.19 -8.96
N ALA A 43 0.57 -7.08 -9.67
CA ALA A 43 0.45 -7.06 -11.13
C ALA A 43 1.82 -6.83 -11.78
N SER A 44 2.56 -5.83 -11.27
CA SER A 44 3.93 -5.51 -11.63
C SER A 44 4.80 -5.50 -10.38
N THR A 45 6.05 -5.90 -10.48
CA THR A 45 7.02 -5.86 -9.38
C THR A 45 8.06 -4.80 -9.68
N GLY A 46 8.34 -3.91 -8.72
CA GLY A 46 9.53 -3.08 -8.75
C GLY A 46 10.79 -3.95 -8.79
N LYS A 47 11.82 -3.48 -9.46
CA LYS A 47 13.07 -4.22 -9.69
C LYS A 47 13.75 -4.72 -8.40
N TYR A 48 13.53 -4.03 -7.30
CA TYR A 48 14.21 -4.26 -6.02
C TYR A 48 13.29 -4.86 -4.95
N GLU A 49 12.05 -5.22 -5.30
CA GLU A 49 11.14 -5.90 -4.38
C GLU A 49 11.63 -7.30 -4.02
N ALA A 50 11.27 -7.78 -2.85
CA ALA A 50 11.45 -9.17 -2.49
C ALA A 50 10.61 -10.09 -3.39
N LEU A 51 11.11 -11.30 -3.66
CA LEU A 51 10.54 -12.20 -4.66
C LEU A 51 9.22 -12.80 -4.19
N GLU A 52 8.15 -12.55 -4.93
CA GLU A 52 6.92 -13.33 -4.85
C GLU A 52 7.14 -14.68 -5.56
N LEU A 53 7.25 -15.77 -4.78
CA LEU A 53 7.56 -17.09 -5.33
C LEU A 53 6.35 -17.65 -6.08
N ARG A 54 6.53 -17.92 -7.37
CA ARG A 54 5.55 -18.52 -8.29
C ARG A 54 6.07 -19.84 -8.82
N ASP A 55 5.17 -20.79 -9.09
CA ASP A 55 5.55 -22.16 -9.52
C ASP A 55 6.09 -22.18 -10.96
N GLY A 56 5.68 -21.24 -11.83
CA GLY A 56 6.13 -21.16 -13.21
C GLY A 56 5.55 -22.21 -14.16
N ASP A 57 4.70 -23.12 -13.68
CA ASP A 57 4.05 -24.13 -14.49
C ASP A 57 2.91 -23.50 -15.30
N MET A 58 3.14 -23.30 -16.59
CA MET A 58 2.18 -22.67 -17.51
C MET A 58 0.87 -23.43 -17.64
N GLN A 59 0.80 -24.70 -17.29
CA GLN A 59 -0.42 -25.52 -17.31
C GLN A 59 -1.34 -25.24 -16.11
N VAL A 60 -0.79 -24.64 -15.03
CA VAL A 60 -1.52 -24.35 -13.80
C VAL A 60 -1.55 -22.85 -13.57
N TYR A 61 -2.73 -22.25 -13.65
CA TYR A 61 -2.95 -20.79 -13.50
C TYR A 61 -2.02 -19.92 -14.38
N GLY A 62 -1.64 -20.43 -15.57
CA GLY A 62 -0.73 -19.70 -16.47
C GLY A 62 0.65 -19.38 -15.83
N GLY A 63 1.18 -20.28 -15.02
CA GLY A 63 2.45 -20.10 -14.32
C GLY A 63 2.38 -19.39 -12.96
N LYS A 64 1.19 -18.90 -12.57
CA LYS A 64 1.00 -18.08 -11.35
C LYS A 64 0.72 -18.93 -10.08
N GLY A 65 0.80 -20.26 -10.13
CA GLY A 65 0.63 -21.13 -8.97
C GLY A 65 1.59 -20.76 -7.83
N VAL A 66 1.23 -21.11 -6.58
CA VAL A 66 2.02 -20.81 -5.36
C VAL A 66 2.22 -22.06 -4.49
N GLN A 67 2.12 -23.25 -5.09
CA GLN A 67 2.23 -24.52 -4.36
C GLN A 67 3.60 -24.70 -3.71
N GLN A 68 4.68 -24.22 -4.36
CA GLN A 68 6.01 -24.29 -3.78
C GLN A 68 6.13 -23.42 -2.52
N ALA A 69 5.57 -22.21 -2.54
CA ALA A 69 5.51 -21.35 -1.35
C ALA A 69 4.69 -22.00 -0.23
N CYS A 70 3.54 -22.61 -0.54
CA CYS A 70 2.73 -23.37 0.44
C CYS A 70 3.48 -24.56 1.03
N LYS A 71 4.25 -25.30 0.21
CA LYS A 71 5.12 -26.39 0.67
C LYS A 71 6.24 -25.90 1.58
N ASN A 72 6.84 -24.75 1.26
CA ASN A 72 7.86 -24.11 2.11
C ASN A 72 7.29 -23.78 3.50
N ILE A 73 6.05 -23.24 3.56
CA ILE A 73 5.37 -22.93 4.83
C ILE A 73 5.13 -24.21 5.64
N SER A 74 4.47 -25.21 5.06
CA SER A 74 4.09 -26.43 5.76
C SER A 74 5.29 -27.34 6.08
N GLY A 75 6.40 -27.16 5.38
CA GLY A 75 7.63 -27.94 5.53
C GLY A 75 8.72 -27.23 6.33
N ALA A 76 9.61 -26.55 5.63
CA ALA A 76 10.82 -25.95 6.21
C ALA A 76 10.50 -24.89 7.28
N ILE A 77 9.55 -24.00 7.00
CA ILE A 77 9.14 -22.92 7.92
C ILE A 77 8.47 -23.54 9.17
N CYS A 78 7.50 -24.44 8.99
CA CYS A 78 6.85 -25.12 10.12
C CYS A 78 7.84 -25.81 11.03
N LYS A 79 8.84 -26.51 10.44
CA LYS A 79 9.91 -27.20 11.21
C LYS A 79 10.77 -26.19 12.00
N ALA A 80 11.11 -25.05 11.40
CA ALA A 80 11.97 -24.04 12.03
C ALA A 80 11.24 -23.30 13.16
N LEU A 81 9.93 -23.03 13.02
CA LEU A 81 9.18 -22.21 13.98
C LEU A 81 8.53 -23.02 15.10
N ARG A 82 8.39 -24.35 14.96
CA ARG A 82 7.79 -25.21 15.99
C ARG A 82 8.54 -25.08 17.32
N GLY A 83 7.79 -24.83 18.40
CA GLY A 83 8.33 -24.62 19.74
C GLY A 83 8.73 -23.15 20.02
N MET A 84 8.74 -22.27 19.01
CA MET A 84 8.98 -20.85 19.21
C MET A 84 7.74 -20.14 19.76
N ASP A 85 7.96 -19.04 20.48
CA ASP A 85 6.89 -18.17 20.97
C ASP A 85 6.43 -17.19 19.87
N ALA A 86 5.19 -17.31 19.41
CA ALA A 86 4.60 -16.41 18.43
C ALA A 86 4.55 -14.95 18.92
N GLY A 87 4.58 -14.72 20.24
CA GLY A 87 4.65 -13.38 20.83
C GLY A 87 5.99 -12.68 20.63
N ASN A 88 7.04 -13.42 20.30
CA ASN A 88 8.35 -12.86 19.96
C ASN A 88 8.52 -12.71 18.44
N LEU A 89 7.78 -11.76 17.87
CA LEU A 89 7.74 -11.55 16.41
C LEU A 89 9.13 -11.32 15.81
N PHE A 90 10.02 -10.58 16.50
CA PHE A 90 11.39 -10.40 16.03
C PHE A 90 12.15 -11.71 15.87
N ALA A 91 12.03 -12.63 16.83
CA ALA A 91 12.68 -13.95 16.74
C ALA A 91 12.08 -14.78 15.60
N ILE A 92 10.75 -14.73 15.41
CA ILE A 92 10.06 -15.40 14.30
C ILE A 92 10.60 -14.90 12.96
N ASP A 93 10.57 -13.58 12.74
CA ASP A 93 10.98 -12.98 11.47
C ASP A 93 12.48 -13.19 11.19
N HIS A 94 13.32 -13.09 12.23
CA HIS A 94 14.73 -13.45 12.10
C HIS A 94 14.96 -14.90 11.70
N ALA A 95 14.17 -15.83 12.25
CA ALA A 95 14.25 -17.25 11.87
C ALA A 95 13.85 -17.45 10.40
N LEU A 96 12.80 -16.74 9.92
CA LEU A 96 12.38 -16.76 8.53
C LEU A 96 13.45 -16.21 7.59
N ILE A 97 14.04 -15.06 7.93
CA ILE A 97 15.11 -14.40 7.15
C ILE A 97 16.35 -15.30 7.09
N ALA A 98 16.77 -15.88 8.22
CA ALA A 98 17.92 -16.76 8.29
C ALA A 98 17.69 -18.08 7.52
N LEU A 99 16.47 -18.64 7.55
CA LEU A 99 16.10 -19.85 6.82
C LEU A 99 16.10 -19.62 5.31
N ASP A 100 15.66 -18.45 4.83
CA ASP A 100 15.74 -18.09 3.41
C ASP A 100 17.18 -17.84 2.98
N GLY A 101 17.95 -17.09 3.75
CA GLY A 101 19.37 -16.81 3.53
C GLY A 101 19.68 -15.89 2.34
N THR A 102 18.68 -15.42 1.59
CA THR A 102 18.87 -14.51 0.46
C THR A 102 18.37 -13.11 0.79
N LYS A 103 18.92 -12.07 0.12
CA LYS A 103 18.50 -10.69 0.36
C LYS A 103 17.05 -10.41 -0.03
N ASN A 104 16.55 -11.09 -1.07
CA ASN A 104 15.23 -10.85 -1.66
C ASN A 104 14.23 -12.00 -1.41
N LYS A 105 14.45 -12.86 -0.43
CA LYS A 105 13.57 -13.99 -0.08
C LYS A 105 13.35 -14.98 -1.25
N ALA A 106 14.37 -15.20 -2.07
CA ALA A 106 14.26 -16.00 -3.30
C ALA A 106 14.07 -17.50 -3.07
N VAL A 107 14.41 -18.03 -1.89
CA VAL A 107 14.32 -19.46 -1.55
C VAL A 107 12.93 -19.82 -1.02
N LEU A 108 12.44 -19.10 -0.05
CA LEU A 108 11.13 -19.36 0.57
C LEU A 108 9.98 -18.63 -0.14
N GLY A 109 10.24 -17.46 -0.66
CA GLY A 109 9.28 -16.51 -1.20
C GLY A 109 8.82 -15.46 -0.17
N ALA A 110 8.81 -14.18 -0.55
CA ALA A 110 8.33 -13.10 0.29
C ALA A 110 6.83 -13.26 0.63
N ASN A 111 6.04 -13.84 -0.27
CA ASN A 111 4.65 -14.19 -0.02
C ASN A 111 4.50 -15.23 1.10
N ALA A 112 5.39 -16.23 1.16
CA ALA A 112 5.38 -17.23 2.23
C ALA A 112 5.83 -16.63 3.57
N THR A 113 6.96 -15.91 3.58
CA THR A 113 7.49 -15.32 4.82
C THR A 113 6.55 -14.28 5.41
N LEU A 114 5.95 -13.41 4.58
CA LEU A 114 5.00 -12.41 5.06
C LEU A 114 3.72 -13.04 5.61
N ALA A 115 3.10 -13.99 4.88
CA ALA A 115 1.89 -14.65 5.35
C ALA A 115 2.09 -15.26 6.74
N VAL A 116 3.24 -15.94 6.97
CA VAL A 116 3.60 -16.53 8.26
C VAL A 116 3.85 -15.47 9.33
N SER A 117 4.61 -14.42 9.03
CA SER A 117 4.88 -13.30 9.94
C SER A 117 3.57 -12.67 10.45
N MET A 118 2.65 -12.36 9.54
CA MET A 118 1.33 -11.80 9.86
C MET A 118 0.47 -12.78 10.68
N ALA A 119 0.45 -14.07 10.31
CA ALA A 119 -0.34 -15.08 11.00
C ALA A 119 0.18 -15.33 12.44
N CYS A 120 1.50 -15.31 12.66
CA CYS A 120 2.11 -15.38 13.99
C CYS A 120 1.69 -14.17 14.86
N ALA A 121 1.76 -12.96 14.32
CA ALA A 121 1.34 -11.75 15.04
C ALA A 121 -0.15 -11.79 15.42
N LYS A 122 -1.02 -12.24 14.50
CA LYS A 122 -2.45 -12.41 14.77
C LYS A 122 -2.71 -13.47 15.84
N ALA A 123 -2.05 -14.62 15.74
CA ALA A 123 -2.20 -15.71 16.70
C ALA A 123 -1.75 -15.31 18.11
N ALA A 124 -0.61 -14.59 18.21
CA ALA A 124 -0.12 -14.06 19.48
C ALA A 124 -1.08 -13.02 20.10
N ALA A 125 -1.62 -12.11 19.28
CA ALA A 125 -2.62 -11.14 19.72
C ALA A 125 -3.90 -11.83 20.24
N CYS A 126 -4.43 -12.82 19.49
CA CYS A 126 -5.60 -13.62 19.89
C CYS A 126 -5.35 -14.37 21.18
N ALA A 127 -4.18 -15.01 21.33
CA ALA A 127 -3.84 -15.75 22.56
C ALA A 127 -3.76 -14.88 23.81
N GLN A 128 -3.53 -13.57 23.63
CA GLN A 128 -3.52 -12.57 24.71
C GLN A 128 -4.85 -11.79 24.83
N ASN A 129 -5.89 -12.17 24.08
CA ASN A 129 -7.17 -11.47 24.01
C ASN A 129 -7.01 -9.99 23.63
N MET A 130 -6.06 -9.68 22.77
CA MET A 130 -5.78 -8.32 22.29
C MET A 130 -6.16 -8.16 20.81
N ALA A 131 -6.65 -7.00 20.44
CA ALA A 131 -6.74 -6.63 19.02
C ALA A 131 -5.33 -6.47 18.43
N LEU A 132 -5.16 -6.84 17.15
CA LEU A 132 -3.84 -6.85 16.50
C LEU A 132 -3.15 -5.47 16.57
N PHE A 133 -3.88 -4.38 16.31
CA PHE A 133 -3.32 -3.03 16.40
C PHE A 133 -2.80 -2.68 17.79
N ARG A 134 -3.46 -3.18 18.86
CA ARG A 134 -3.02 -3.00 20.25
C ARG A 134 -1.82 -3.87 20.59
N PHE A 135 -1.80 -5.10 20.10
CA PHE A 135 -0.69 -6.01 20.33
C PHE A 135 0.61 -5.47 19.72
N LEU A 136 0.56 -4.96 18.48
CA LEU A 136 1.73 -4.44 17.79
C LEU A 136 2.13 -3.02 18.22
N GLY A 137 1.15 -2.15 18.49
CA GLY A 137 1.41 -0.72 18.75
C GLY A 137 1.32 -0.31 20.22
N GLY A 138 0.89 -1.23 21.10
CA GLY A 138 0.77 -0.97 22.52
C GLY A 138 -0.19 0.18 22.84
N THR A 139 0.12 0.93 23.89
CA THR A 139 -0.70 2.06 24.38
C THR A 139 -0.69 3.27 23.46
N GLN A 140 0.32 3.39 22.60
CA GLN A 140 0.47 4.50 21.65
C GLN A 140 -0.41 4.36 20.39
N ALA A 141 -0.99 3.19 20.13
CA ALA A 141 -1.82 2.92 18.96
C ALA A 141 -3.20 3.61 19.07
N HIS A 142 -3.27 4.90 18.75
CA HIS A 142 -4.49 5.71 18.77
C HIS A 142 -4.62 6.67 17.57
N LEU A 143 -3.58 6.76 16.74
CA LEU A 143 -3.58 7.61 15.55
C LEU A 143 -4.27 6.86 14.40
N MET A 144 -5.41 7.41 13.93
CA MET A 144 -6.12 6.92 12.77
C MET A 144 -5.45 7.46 11.50
N PRO A 145 -5.19 6.62 10.48
CA PRO A 145 -4.53 7.07 9.28
C PRO A 145 -5.47 7.91 8.40
N MET A 146 -4.97 9.01 7.82
CA MET A 146 -5.66 9.76 6.76
C MET A 146 -5.77 8.88 5.51
N PRO A 147 -6.99 8.60 4.99
CA PRO A 147 -7.14 7.77 3.80
C PRO A 147 -6.81 8.54 2.52
N MET A 148 -6.02 7.91 1.65
CA MET A 148 -5.77 8.32 0.26
C MET A 148 -6.56 7.36 -0.64
N MET A 149 -7.66 7.84 -1.24
CA MET A 149 -8.62 6.99 -1.93
C MET A 149 -8.46 7.12 -3.45
N ASN A 150 -8.02 6.06 -4.12
CA ASN A 150 -7.89 6.03 -5.57
C ASN A 150 -9.28 5.91 -6.23
N ILE A 151 -9.80 7.01 -6.78
CA ILE A 151 -11.15 7.07 -7.36
C ILE A 151 -11.20 7.09 -8.89
N LEU A 152 -10.05 7.31 -9.56
CA LEU A 152 -9.94 7.26 -11.02
C LEU A 152 -8.59 6.67 -11.41
N ASN A 153 -8.58 5.70 -12.31
CA ASN A 153 -7.42 4.93 -12.75
C ASN A 153 -6.98 5.28 -14.18
N GLY A 154 -5.68 5.24 -14.38
CA GLY A 154 -5.00 5.25 -15.67
C GLY A 154 -3.82 4.29 -15.68
N GLY A 155 -2.75 4.60 -16.41
CA GLY A 155 -1.53 3.80 -16.47
C GLY A 155 -1.81 2.33 -16.79
N VAL A 156 -1.10 1.44 -16.12
CA VAL A 156 -1.29 -0.01 -16.25
C VAL A 156 -2.57 -0.51 -15.56
N HIS A 157 -3.19 0.30 -14.70
CA HIS A 157 -4.41 -0.04 -13.97
C HIS A 157 -5.70 0.15 -14.78
N ALA A 158 -5.63 0.75 -15.99
CA ALA A 158 -6.79 0.98 -16.86
C ALA A 158 -6.45 0.93 -18.34
N GLY A 159 -7.40 0.44 -19.16
CA GLY A 159 -7.27 0.39 -20.62
C GLY A 159 -7.55 1.72 -21.33
N ASN A 160 -7.62 2.85 -20.61
CA ASN A 160 -7.87 4.19 -21.16
C ASN A 160 -6.58 4.90 -21.63
N GLY A 161 -6.71 6.15 -22.09
CA GLY A 161 -5.59 6.95 -22.62
C GLY A 161 -4.76 7.73 -21.58
N LEU A 162 -5.02 7.56 -20.27
CA LEU A 162 -4.29 8.27 -19.20
C LEU A 162 -2.94 7.60 -18.90
N ASP A 163 -1.87 8.39 -18.87
CA ASP A 163 -0.54 7.90 -18.49
C ASP A 163 -0.36 7.83 -16.97
N VAL A 164 -0.85 8.83 -16.22
CA VAL A 164 -0.85 8.81 -14.75
C VAL A 164 -1.69 7.65 -14.24
N GLN A 165 -1.14 6.87 -13.31
CA GLN A 165 -1.71 5.58 -12.89
C GLN A 165 -2.90 5.74 -11.96
N GLU A 166 -2.82 6.66 -10.98
CA GLU A 166 -3.87 6.85 -9.99
C GLU A 166 -4.14 8.32 -9.71
N PHE A 167 -5.44 8.63 -9.60
CA PHE A 167 -5.94 9.92 -9.16
C PHE A 167 -6.71 9.72 -7.87
N MET A 168 -6.16 10.24 -6.78
CA MET A 168 -6.66 10.02 -5.43
C MET A 168 -7.28 11.30 -4.85
N ILE A 169 -8.24 11.10 -3.96
CA ILE A 169 -8.75 12.14 -3.06
C ILE A 169 -8.27 11.87 -1.63
N VAL A 170 -8.02 12.97 -0.90
CA VAL A 170 -7.59 12.95 0.50
C VAL A 170 -8.49 13.91 1.28
N PRO A 171 -9.35 13.42 2.19
CA PRO A 171 -10.33 14.23 2.90
C PRO A 171 -9.72 15.01 4.07
N VAL A 172 -8.84 15.95 3.76
CA VAL A 172 -8.02 16.71 4.73
C VAL A 172 -8.81 17.59 5.71
N GLY A 173 -10.06 17.92 5.37
CA GLY A 173 -10.98 18.68 6.25
C GLY A 173 -11.80 17.79 7.19
N ALA A 174 -11.62 16.47 7.16
CA ALA A 174 -12.37 15.57 8.01
C ALA A 174 -11.95 15.68 9.48
N LYS A 175 -12.93 15.65 10.39
CA LYS A 175 -12.71 15.72 11.85
C LYS A 175 -12.30 14.39 12.48
N ASP A 176 -12.69 13.28 11.86
CA ASP A 176 -12.47 11.90 12.32
C ASP A 176 -12.44 10.95 11.11
N PHE A 177 -12.07 9.69 11.33
CA PHE A 177 -11.96 8.72 10.24
C PHE A 177 -13.32 8.41 9.59
N ARG A 178 -14.37 8.35 10.37
CA ARG A 178 -15.75 8.13 9.89
C ARG A 178 -16.18 9.24 8.93
N ALA A 179 -15.92 10.51 9.29
CA ALA A 179 -16.18 11.65 8.40
C ALA A 179 -15.32 11.59 7.14
N ALA A 180 -14.05 11.20 7.26
CA ALA A 180 -13.15 11.05 6.11
C ALA A 180 -13.67 10.00 5.11
N LEU A 181 -14.13 8.85 5.61
CA LEU A 181 -14.71 7.80 4.77
C LEU A 181 -16.03 8.22 4.14
N GLN A 182 -16.89 8.93 4.88
CA GLN A 182 -18.14 9.49 4.35
C GLN A 182 -17.84 10.45 3.17
N MET A 183 -16.99 11.44 3.39
CA MET A 183 -16.59 12.41 2.36
C MET A 183 -16.08 11.70 1.09
N GLY A 184 -15.20 10.70 1.26
CA GLY A 184 -14.66 9.91 0.15
C GLY A 184 -15.74 9.15 -0.62
N ALA A 185 -16.68 8.51 0.07
CA ALA A 185 -17.78 7.77 -0.54
C ALA A 185 -18.75 8.70 -1.29
N GLU A 186 -19.09 9.84 -0.72
CA GLU A 186 -19.99 10.84 -1.35
C GLU A 186 -19.36 11.42 -2.63
N VAL A 187 -18.05 11.74 -2.63
CA VAL A 187 -17.35 12.18 -3.84
C VAL A 187 -17.27 11.07 -4.88
N TYR A 188 -17.01 9.83 -4.46
CA TYR A 188 -16.97 8.68 -5.35
C TYR A 188 -18.32 8.48 -6.08
N HIS A 189 -19.45 8.58 -5.35
CA HIS A 189 -20.77 8.48 -5.94
C HIS A 189 -21.11 9.69 -6.84
N ALA A 190 -20.70 10.91 -6.47
CA ALA A 190 -20.85 12.09 -7.29
C ALA A 190 -20.07 11.96 -8.61
N LEU A 191 -18.84 11.41 -8.56
CA LEU A 191 -18.03 11.11 -9.76
C LEU A 191 -18.73 10.08 -10.65
N ALA A 192 -19.28 8.99 -10.09
CA ALA A 192 -20.04 8.00 -10.84
C ALA A 192 -21.22 8.63 -11.60
N ALA A 193 -22.00 9.46 -10.92
CA ALA A 193 -23.15 10.17 -11.51
C ALA A 193 -22.71 11.12 -12.62
N LEU A 194 -21.60 11.84 -12.42
CA LEU A 194 -21.03 12.75 -13.41
C LEU A 194 -20.56 12.02 -14.67
N LEU A 195 -19.79 10.92 -14.50
CA LEU A 195 -19.32 10.07 -15.61
C LEU A 195 -20.51 9.55 -16.42
N LYS A 196 -21.52 9.00 -15.76
CA LYS A 196 -22.75 8.50 -16.40
C LYS A 196 -23.48 9.60 -17.17
N LYS A 197 -23.59 10.82 -16.60
CA LYS A 197 -24.21 11.98 -17.28
C LYS A 197 -23.45 12.38 -18.55
N LYS A 198 -22.12 12.22 -18.54
CA LYS A 198 -21.26 12.51 -19.71
C LYS A 198 -21.17 11.34 -20.70
N GLY A 199 -21.85 10.22 -20.48
CA GLY A 199 -21.80 9.03 -21.34
C GLY A 199 -20.47 8.27 -21.21
N LEU A 200 -19.70 8.50 -20.15
CA LEU A 200 -18.43 7.84 -19.87
C LEU A 200 -18.65 6.57 -19.04
N SER A 201 -17.73 5.60 -19.19
CA SER A 201 -17.78 4.35 -18.44
C SER A 201 -17.65 4.58 -16.93
N THR A 202 -18.46 3.84 -16.16
CA THR A 202 -18.34 3.69 -14.70
C THR A 202 -17.77 2.33 -14.31
N GLY A 203 -17.21 1.59 -15.25
CA GLY A 203 -16.41 0.39 -14.96
C GLY A 203 -15.21 0.75 -14.11
N VAL A 204 -14.84 -0.14 -13.20
CA VAL A 204 -13.75 0.09 -12.22
C VAL A 204 -12.53 -0.77 -12.54
N GLY A 205 -11.35 -0.24 -12.25
CA GLY A 205 -10.10 -0.97 -12.28
C GLY A 205 -9.90 -1.88 -11.08
N ASP A 206 -8.71 -2.49 -10.98
CA ASP A 206 -8.36 -3.45 -9.92
C ASP A 206 -8.49 -2.87 -8.51
N GLU A 207 -8.28 -1.58 -8.36
CA GLU A 207 -8.32 -0.88 -7.07
C GLU A 207 -9.65 -0.17 -6.76
N GLY A 208 -10.65 -0.37 -7.62
CA GLY A 208 -12.00 0.17 -7.43
C GLY A 208 -12.21 1.58 -7.97
N GLY A 209 -11.19 2.28 -8.43
CA GLY A 209 -11.29 3.57 -9.12
C GLY A 209 -11.92 3.41 -10.49
N PHE A 210 -12.67 4.43 -10.96
CA PHE A 210 -13.27 4.41 -12.30
C PHE A 210 -12.21 4.44 -13.39
N ALA A 211 -12.48 3.79 -14.51
CA ALA A 211 -11.63 3.75 -15.68
C ALA A 211 -12.36 4.30 -16.93
N PRO A 212 -12.74 5.61 -16.96
CA PRO A 212 -13.40 6.20 -18.11
C PRO A 212 -12.44 6.30 -19.30
N ASP A 213 -12.98 6.26 -20.51
CA ASP A 213 -12.20 6.47 -21.73
C ASP A 213 -11.90 7.96 -21.93
N ILE A 214 -10.82 8.41 -21.31
CA ILE A 214 -10.26 9.76 -21.39
C ILE A 214 -8.74 9.66 -21.54
N SER A 215 -8.11 10.71 -22.10
CA SER A 215 -6.69 10.67 -22.47
C SER A 215 -5.85 11.79 -21.85
N GLU A 216 -6.46 12.78 -21.20
CA GLU A 216 -5.73 13.90 -20.63
C GLU A 216 -5.86 13.93 -19.10
N GLU A 217 -4.73 14.05 -18.41
CA GLU A 217 -4.67 14.13 -16.97
C GLU A 217 -5.47 15.32 -16.39
N LYS A 218 -5.49 16.47 -17.11
CA LYS A 218 -6.28 17.64 -16.69
C LYS A 218 -7.78 17.35 -16.73
N GLN A 219 -8.25 16.60 -17.73
CA GLN A 219 -9.64 16.18 -17.81
C GLN A 219 -10.03 15.31 -16.62
N ALA A 220 -9.13 14.38 -16.20
CA ALA A 220 -9.36 13.56 -15.02
C ALA A 220 -9.44 14.43 -13.75
N LEU A 221 -8.50 15.37 -13.58
CA LEU A 221 -8.49 16.28 -12.43
C LEU A 221 -9.74 17.17 -12.39
N ASP A 222 -10.16 17.72 -13.53
CA ASP A 222 -11.36 18.58 -13.63
C ASP A 222 -12.64 17.80 -13.30
N LEU A 223 -12.74 16.53 -13.74
CA LEU A 223 -13.85 15.63 -13.37
C LEU A 223 -13.90 15.39 -11.86
N ILE A 224 -12.76 15.20 -11.22
CA ILE A 224 -12.69 15.01 -9.76
C ILE A 224 -13.07 16.30 -9.03
N LEU A 225 -12.60 17.47 -9.48
CA LEU A 225 -12.97 18.75 -8.89
C LEU A 225 -14.48 19.03 -9.00
N ASP A 226 -15.08 18.73 -10.17
CA ASP A 226 -16.54 18.83 -10.36
C ASP A 226 -17.30 17.86 -9.43
N ALA A 227 -16.79 16.63 -9.24
CA ALA A 227 -17.37 15.66 -8.33
C ALA A 227 -17.29 16.12 -6.86
N ILE A 228 -16.15 16.67 -6.42
CA ILE A 228 -15.98 17.26 -5.08
C ILE A 228 -17.01 18.36 -4.83
N SER A 229 -17.13 19.29 -5.78
CA SER A 229 -18.09 20.40 -5.69
C SER A 229 -19.55 19.90 -5.65
N ARG A 230 -19.90 18.90 -6.46
CA ARG A 230 -21.25 18.30 -6.49
C ARG A 230 -21.58 17.54 -5.21
N ALA A 231 -20.59 16.97 -4.54
CA ALA A 231 -20.75 16.36 -3.23
C ALA A 231 -20.88 17.38 -2.09
N GLY A 232 -20.76 18.70 -2.39
CA GLY A 232 -20.91 19.77 -1.41
C GLY A 232 -19.61 20.12 -0.67
N TYR A 233 -18.47 19.68 -1.16
CA TYR A 233 -17.15 19.93 -0.54
C TYR A 233 -16.33 20.93 -1.34
N THR A 234 -15.37 21.55 -0.64
CA THR A 234 -14.43 22.54 -1.22
C THR A 234 -13.08 21.86 -1.48
N ALA A 235 -12.66 21.84 -2.76
CA ALA A 235 -11.36 21.32 -3.14
C ALA A 235 -10.22 22.14 -2.52
N GLY A 236 -9.22 21.46 -1.98
CA GLY A 236 -8.06 22.05 -1.30
C GLY A 236 -8.27 22.36 0.18
N THR A 237 -9.52 22.58 0.61
CA THR A 237 -9.87 22.83 2.02
C THR A 237 -10.44 21.58 2.68
N ASP A 238 -11.49 21.00 2.09
CA ASP A 238 -12.10 19.78 2.61
C ASP A 238 -11.45 18.55 2.03
N ILE A 239 -11.18 18.57 0.72
CA ILE A 239 -10.60 17.45 -0.01
C ILE A 239 -9.43 17.93 -0.88
N ALA A 240 -8.25 17.39 -0.61
CA ALA A 240 -7.07 17.54 -1.45
C ALA A 240 -6.97 16.42 -2.49
N LEU A 241 -6.11 16.62 -3.49
CA LEU A 241 -5.80 15.61 -4.50
C LEU A 241 -4.43 14.99 -4.24
N ALA A 242 -4.29 13.72 -4.65
CA ALA A 242 -3.01 13.04 -4.72
C ALA A 242 -2.92 12.24 -6.02
N LEU A 243 -1.71 12.06 -6.52
CA LEU A 243 -1.41 11.33 -7.74
C LEU A 243 -0.43 10.21 -7.47
N ASP A 244 -0.54 9.13 -8.24
CA ASP A 244 0.52 8.15 -8.44
C ASP A 244 0.89 8.14 -9.93
N ALA A 245 2.10 8.59 -10.24
CA ALA A 245 2.57 8.66 -11.61
C ALA A 245 3.14 7.34 -12.12
N ALA A 246 3.73 6.54 -11.23
CA ALA A 246 4.47 5.32 -11.56
C ALA A 246 5.50 5.56 -12.68
N ALA A 247 6.26 6.66 -12.59
CA ALA A 247 7.09 7.15 -13.71
C ALA A 247 8.27 6.25 -14.06
N SER A 248 8.59 5.24 -13.25
CA SER A 248 9.53 4.17 -13.61
C SER A 248 9.12 3.46 -14.90
N GLU A 249 7.80 3.30 -15.15
CA GLU A 249 7.25 2.71 -16.38
C GLU A 249 7.50 3.57 -17.64
N TRP A 250 7.80 4.86 -17.46
CA TRP A 250 8.02 5.81 -18.56
C TRP A 250 9.49 5.97 -18.93
N GLU A 251 10.41 5.49 -18.07
CA GLU A 251 11.84 5.74 -18.25
C GLU A 251 12.41 4.89 -19.39
N GLN A 252 12.93 5.58 -20.39
CA GLN A 252 13.58 4.97 -21.55
C GLN A 252 14.83 5.78 -21.93
N LYS A 253 16.01 5.17 -21.78
CA LYS A 253 17.30 5.76 -22.20
C LYS A 253 17.55 7.18 -21.66
N GLY A 254 17.21 7.41 -20.38
CA GLY A 254 17.38 8.70 -19.69
C GLY A 254 16.36 9.78 -20.05
N ARG A 255 15.24 9.40 -20.66
CA ARG A 255 14.06 10.23 -20.89
C ARG A 255 12.82 9.53 -20.38
N TYR A 256 11.76 10.30 -20.17
CA TYR A 256 10.45 9.81 -19.81
C TYR A 256 9.53 9.85 -21.02
N VAL A 257 9.18 8.68 -21.55
CA VAL A 257 8.29 8.52 -22.72
C VAL A 257 6.96 7.98 -22.23
N LEU A 258 5.95 8.82 -22.22
CA LEU A 258 4.61 8.48 -21.74
C LEU A 258 3.96 7.52 -22.75
N PRO A 259 3.60 6.28 -22.36
CA PRO A 259 3.30 5.22 -23.32
C PRO A 259 1.97 5.42 -24.08
N LYS A 260 1.03 6.18 -23.49
CA LYS A 260 -0.31 6.37 -24.07
C LYS A 260 -0.42 7.67 -24.86
N SER A 261 0.08 8.78 -24.32
CA SER A 261 0.05 10.10 -24.99
C SER A 261 1.20 10.29 -25.97
N GLY A 262 2.28 9.50 -25.91
CA GLY A 262 3.49 9.67 -26.71
C GLY A 262 4.32 10.91 -26.34
N ARG A 263 3.92 11.66 -25.31
CA ARG A 263 4.71 12.81 -24.84
C ARG A 263 6.06 12.34 -24.31
N THR A 264 7.08 13.15 -24.51
CA THR A 264 8.44 12.84 -24.07
C THR A 264 9.00 13.99 -23.26
N PHE A 265 9.61 13.69 -22.11
CA PHE A 265 10.19 14.65 -21.20
C PHE A 265 11.63 14.27 -20.83
N THR A 266 12.47 15.28 -20.60
CA THR A 266 13.63 15.15 -19.73
C THR A 266 13.18 15.16 -18.27
N ALA A 267 14.02 14.77 -17.33
CA ALA A 267 13.70 14.83 -15.91
C ALA A 267 13.34 16.26 -15.45
N HIS A 268 14.03 17.26 -16.00
CA HIS A 268 13.73 18.67 -15.72
C HIS A 268 12.35 19.09 -16.24
N GLU A 269 12.02 18.76 -17.50
CA GLU A 269 10.71 19.08 -18.08
C GLU A 269 9.57 18.37 -17.35
N LEU A 270 9.79 17.14 -16.89
CA LEU A 270 8.81 16.40 -16.08
C LEU A 270 8.63 17.05 -14.70
N THR A 271 9.71 17.52 -14.06
CA THR A 271 9.65 18.31 -12.82
C THR A 271 8.81 19.57 -13.00
N GLU A 272 9.03 20.33 -14.10
CA GLU A 272 8.25 21.51 -14.43
C GLU A 272 6.76 21.19 -14.69
N HIS A 273 6.48 20.04 -15.29
CA HIS A 273 5.13 19.56 -15.50
C HIS A 273 4.39 19.36 -14.16
N TRP A 274 5.01 18.62 -13.20
CA TRP A 274 4.45 18.44 -11.86
C TRP A 274 4.27 19.76 -11.12
N ARG A 275 5.23 20.65 -11.22
CA ARG A 275 5.13 22.01 -10.65
C ARG A 275 3.96 22.79 -11.23
N GLY A 276 3.73 22.67 -12.53
CA GLY A 276 2.60 23.29 -13.23
C GLY A 276 1.25 22.76 -12.73
N LEU A 277 1.11 21.44 -12.57
CA LEU A 277 -0.10 20.82 -12.04
C LEU A 277 -0.37 21.24 -10.59
N CYS A 278 0.64 21.22 -9.72
CA CYS A 278 0.52 21.64 -8.31
C CYS A 278 0.14 23.13 -8.16
N LYS A 279 0.38 23.98 -9.18
CA LYS A 279 -0.09 25.37 -9.17
C LYS A 279 -1.55 25.51 -9.58
N GLN A 280 -2.04 24.63 -10.44
CA GLN A 280 -3.39 24.70 -11.01
C GLN A 280 -4.42 23.93 -10.18
N TYR A 281 -4.00 22.86 -9.51
CA TYR A 281 -4.85 21.93 -8.77
C TYR A 281 -4.40 21.81 -7.32
N PRO A 282 -5.30 21.48 -6.38
CA PRO A 282 -4.96 21.32 -4.96
C PRO A 282 -4.28 19.96 -4.69
N ILE A 283 -3.22 19.65 -5.46
CA ILE A 283 -2.42 18.44 -5.32
C ILE A 283 -1.50 18.61 -4.13
N ARG A 284 -1.61 17.70 -3.15
CA ARG A 284 -0.83 17.67 -1.92
C ARG A 284 0.16 16.51 -1.86
N SER A 285 0.04 15.52 -2.75
CA SER A 285 0.92 14.36 -2.77
C SER A 285 1.13 13.85 -4.19
N ILE A 286 2.35 13.48 -4.55
CA ILE A 286 2.68 12.79 -5.79
C ILE A 286 3.59 11.60 -5.44
N GLU A 287 3.15 10.41 -5.81
CA GLU A 287 3.89 9.16 -5.69
C GLU A 287 4.63 8.88 -6.99
N ASP A 288 5.87 8.46 -6.88
CA ASP A 288 6.79 8.11 -7.95
C ASP A 288 6.74 9.05 -9.17
N PRO A 289 6.92 10.37 -8.95
CA PRO A 289 6.92 11.36 -10.03
C PRO A 289 8.10 11.22 -11.01
N LEU A 290 9.11 10.43 -10.67
CA LEU A 290 10.33 10.16 -11.42
C LEU A 290 10.73 8.68 -11.29
N GLY A 291 11.60 8.21 -12.18
CA GLY A 291 12.08 6.82 -12.18
C GLY A 291 12.85 6.43 -10.91
N GLU A 292 12.81 5.16 -10.56
CA GLU A 292 13.33 4.58 -9.31
C GLU A 292 14.87 4.67 -9.17
N GLU A 293 15.59 4.97 -10.25
CA GLU A 293 17.06 5.13 -10.25
C GLU A 293 17.51 6.57 -10.57
N ASP A 294 16.59 7.48 -10.87
CA ASP A 294 16.93 8.88 -11.17
C ASP A 294 17.11 9.73 -9.90
N TRP A 295 18.01 9.27 -9.02
CA TRP A 295 18.31 9.91 -7.73
C TRP A 295 18.65 11.40 -7.83
N PRO A 296 19.44 11.87 -8.84
CA PRO A 296 19.73 13.29 -8.99
C PRO A 296 18.50 14.14 -9.28
N ALA A 297 17.58 13.63 -10.12
CA ALA A 297 16.34 14.33 -10.44
C ALA A 297 15.39 14.34 -9.24
N TRP A 298 15.30 13.23 -8.48
CA TRP A 298 14.55 13.18 -7.22
C TRP A 298 15.04 14.22 -6.22
N GLN A 299 16.35 14.38 -6.07
CA GLN A 299 16.94 15.41 -5.19
C GLN A 299 16.52 16.82 -5.64
N ALA A 300 16.60 17.11 -6.94
CA ALA A 300 16.22 18.39 -7.51
C ALA A 300 14.72 18.67 -7.29
N LEU A 301 13.85 17.72 -7.63
CA LEU A 301 12.41 17.80 -7.44
C LEU A 301 12.05 18.04 -5.97
N THR A 302 12.69 17.30 -5.06
CA THR A 302 12.43 17.43 -3.61
C THR A 302 12.76 18.82 -3.10
N ARG A 303 13.86 19.41 -3.56
CA ARG A 303 14.26 20.77 -3.21
C ARG A 303 13.24 21.80 -3.68
N GLU A 304 12.64 21.58 -4.86
CA GLU A 304 11.67 22.51 -5.46
C GLU A 304 10.26 22.38 -4.89
N LEU A 305 9.74 21.16 -4.76
CA LEU A 305 8.35 20.90 -4.40
C LEU A 305 8.15 20.37 -2.98
N GLY A 306 9.16 19.79 -2.36
CA GLY A 306 9.01 19.03 -1.10
C GLY A 306 8.50 19.83 0.10
N ARG A 307 8.52 21.17 0.03
CA ARG A 307 7.92 22.05 1.07
C ARG A 307 6.42 22.31 0.86
N ARG A 308 5.88 21.93 -0.29
CA ARG A 308 4.48 22.22 -0.68
C ARG A 308 3.71 20.98 -1.11
N CYS A 309 4.44 19.90 -1.37
CA CYS A 309 3.89 18.64 -1.84
C CYS A 309 4.60 17.48 -1.16
N GLN A 310 3.85 16.50 -0.72
CA GLN A 310 4.37 15.21 -0.30
C GLN A 310 4.88 14.47 -1.53
N LEU A 311 6.16 14.14 -1.55
CA LEU A 311 6.80 13.36 -2.59
C LEU A 311 7.06 11.96 -2.05
N VAL A 312 6.31 11.00 -2.55
CA VAL A 312 6.29 9.63 -2.03
C VAL A 312 7.14 8.73 -2.89
N GLY A 313 8.09 8.03 -2.28
CA GLY A 313 8.81 6.94 -2.95
C GLY A 313 8.12 5.60 -2.66
N ASP A 314 7.57 4.97 -3.70
CA ASP A 314 7.15 3.57 -3.73
C ASP A 314 8.27 2.72 -4.37
N ASP A 315 8.40 2.71 -5.69
CA ASP A 315 9.47 1.99 -6.41
C ASP A 315 10.86 2.51 -6.02
N LEU A 316 10.97 3.81 -5.71
CA LEU A 316 12.22 4.40 -5.24
C LEU A 316 12.76 3.69 -3.99
N PHE A 317 11.91 3.30 -3.05
CA PHE A 317 12.31 2.77 -1.75
C PHE A 317 11.96 1.30 -1.52
N VAL A 318 10.91 0.77 -2.15
CA VAL A 318 10.41 -0.61 -2.05
C VAL A 318 10.36 -1.14 -0.61
N THR A 319 9.94 -0.31 0.34
CA THR A 319 9.92 -0.64 1.79
C THR A 319 11.28 -1.10 2.34
N ASN A 320 12.38 -0.79 1.65
CA ASN A 320 13.72 -1.25 1.94
C ASN A 320 14.53 -0.19 2.70
N THR A 321 15.09 -0.55 3.86
CA THR A 321 15.86 0.38 4.72
C THR A 321 17.16 0.87 4.07
N GLU A 322 17.84 0.06 3.24
CA GLU A 322 19.07 0.48 2.55
C GLU A 322 18.77 1.56 1.51
N ARG A 323 17.70 1.37 0.71
CA ARG A 323 17.25 2.34 -0.30
C ARG A 323 16.71 3.62 0.35
N LEU A 324 15.92 3.48 1.43
CA LEU A 324 15.42 4.62 2.20
C LEU A 324 16.57 5.43 2.80
N GLN A 325 17.57 4.78 3.40
CA GLN A 325 18.77 5.44 3.94
C GLN A 325 19.52 6.22 2.87
N ARG A 326 19.65 5.65 1.65
CA ARG A 326 20.23 6.36 0.50
C ARG A 326 19.45 7.62 0.15
N GLY A 327 18.12 7.52 0.06
CA GLY A 327 17.24 8.67 -0.22
C GLY A 327 17.35 9.77 0.83
N ILE A 328 17.36 9.39 2.11
CA ILE A 328 17.56 10.32 3.24
C ILE A 328 18.87 11.08 3.09
N LEU A 329 19.97 10.36 2.86
CA LEU A 329 21.30 10.98 2.71
C LEU A 329 21.40 11.90 1.51
N MET A 330 20.69 11.59 0.43
CA MET A 330 20.65 12.40 -0.79
C MET A 330 19.60 13.52 -0.75
N GLY A 331 18.68 13.51 0.23
CA GLY A 331 17.56 14.46 0.28
C GLY A 331 16.53 14.25 -0.81
N CYS A 332 16.23 12.99 -1.12
CA CYS A 332 15.24 12.57 -2.13
C CYS A 332 13.93 12.18 -1.48
N ALA A 333 12.79 12.67 -1.97
CA ALA A 333 11.46 12.46 -1.42
C ALA A 333 11.28 13.07 -0.01
N ASN A 334 10.12 12.94 0.59
CA ASN A 334 9.81 13.31 1.98
C ASN A 334 8.75 12.38 2.61
N ALA A 335 8.39 11.32 1.89
CA ALA A 335 7.50 10.27 2.35
C ALA A 335 7.86 8.92 1.69
N ILE A 336 7.48 7.84 2.34
CA ILE A 336 7.64 6.47 1.84
C ILE A 336 6.31 5.74 1.85
N LEU A 337 6.05 4.99 0.79
CA LEU A 337 4.99 3.98 0.77
C LEU A 337 5.51 2.68 1.40
N LEU A 338 4.72 2.10 2.28
CA LEU A 338 5.07 0.87 3.00
C LEU A 338 4.16 -0.27 2.54
N LYS A 339 4.73 -1.21 1.84
CA LYS A 339 4.07 -2.43 1.35
C LYS A 339 4.78 -3.64 1.97
N PRO A 340 4.22 -4.28 3.01
CA PRO A 340 4.90 -5.37 3.73
C PRO A 340 5.41 -6.50 2.84
N ASN A 341 4.72 -6.78 1.73
CA ASN A 341 5.13 -7.83 0.80
C ASN A 341 6.33 -7.45 -0.09
N GLN A 342 6.68 -6.16 -0.22
CA GLN A 342 7.90 -5.72 -0.93
C GLN A 342 9.18 -6.13 -0.18
N ILE A 343 9.08 -6.40 1.13
CA ILE A 343 10.23 -6.76 1.96
C ILE A 343 10.11 -8.16 2.61
N GLY A 344 8.88 -8.62 2.89
CA GLY A 344 8.55 -10.00 3.21
C GLY A 344 8.40 -10.34 4.69
N THR A 345 8.57 -9.39 5.63
CA THR A 345 8.27 -9.59 7.06
C THR A 345 7.72 -8.32 7.71
N LEU A 346 6.99 -8.47 8.82
CA LEU A 346 6.52 -7.33 9.61
C LEU A 346 7.68 -6.60 10.29
N THR A 347 8.68 -7.31 10.78
CA THR A 347 9.87 -6.71 11.43
C THR A 347 10.61 -5.78 10.49
N GLU A 348 10.89 -6.19 9.25
CA GLU A 348 11.55 -5.33 8.25
C GLU A 348 10.67 -4.13 7.88
N THR A 349 9.35 -4.31 7.77
CA THR A 349 8.40 -3.20 7.56
C THR A 349 8.43 -2.19 8.69
N MET A 350 8.43 -2.64 9.95
CA MET A 350 8.54 -1.80 11.14
C MET A 350 9.87 -1.06 11.20
N GLN A 351 10.96 -1.69 10.78
CA GLN A 351 12.28 -1.06 10.69
C GLN A 351 12.30 0.07 9.66
N ALA A 352 11.71 -0.14 8.48
CA ALA A 352 11.61 0.89 7.45
C ALA A 352 10.77 2.08 7.92
N LEU A 353 9.61 1.83 8.55
CA LEU A 353 8.78 2.87 9.16
C LEU A 353 9.53 3.65 10.24
N SER A 354 10.19 2.96 11.16
CA SER A 354 10.96 3.58 12.24
C SER A 354 12.10 4.45 11.71
N LEU A 355 12.80 4.01 10.66
CA LEU A 355 13.83 4.80 9.99
C LEU A 355 13.24 6.06 9.36
N ALA A 356 12.11 5.93 8.66
CA ALA A 356 11.38 7.05 8.03
C ALA A 356 11.02 8.12 9.09
N HIS A 357 10.34 7.72 10.16
CA HIS A 357 9.90 8.64 11.21
C HIS A 357 11.07 9.36 11.89
N ARG A 358 12.16 8.65 12.24
CA ARG A 358 13.35 9.26 12.84
C ARG A 358 14.07 10.24 11.91
N SER A 359 13.81 10.13 10.60
CA SER A 359 14.42 11.00 9.59
C SER A 359 13.46 12.09 9.09
N GLY A 360 12.28 12.23 9.73
CA GLY A 360 11.30 13.25 9.36
C GLY A 360 10.50 12.95 8.10
N TYR A 361 10.55 11.71 7.59
CA TYR A 361 9.72 11.26 6.48
C TYR A 361 8.34 10.85 6.97
N ARG A 362 7.31 11.16 6.18
CA ARG A 362 5.97 10.62 6.38
C ARG A 362 5.90 9.18 5.88
N THR A 363 4.94 8.45 6.40
CA THR A 363 4.72 7.06 6.03
C THR A 363 3.28 6.82 5.61
N ILE A 364 3.09 5.98 4.60
CA ILE A 364 1.79 5.60 4.08
C ILE A 364 1.74 4.09 4.04
N MET A 365 0.86 3.47 4.83
CA MET A 365 0.60 2.03 4.72
C MET A 365 -0.20 1.77 3.45
N SER A 366 0.21 0.80 2.63
CA SER A 366 -0.39 0.58 1.31
C SER A 366 -0.82 -0.84 1.07
N HIS A 367 -1.89 -0.97 0.28
CA HIS A 367 -2.35 -2.20 -0.36
C HIS A 367 -1.50 -2.56 -1.59
N ARG A 368 -1.91 -3.63 -2.28
CA ARG A 368 -1.41 -3.98 -3.62
C ARG A 368 -2.57 -4.08 -4.61
N SER A 369 -2.24 -4.18 -5.91
CA SER A 369 -3.24 -4.36 -6.98
C SER A 369 -4.05 -5.67 -6.81
N GLY A 370 -3.41 -6.77 -6.42
CA GLY A 370 -4.05 -8.03 -6.06
C GLY A 370 -4.23 -8.15 -4.55
N GLU A 371 -5.39 -7.75 -4.05
CA GLU A 371 -5.72 -7.79 -2.63
C GLU A 371 -6.61 -8.99 -2.28
N THR A 372 -6.81 -9.18 -0.99
CA THR A 372 -7.68 -10.19 -0.40
C THR A 372 -8.55 -9.56 0.69
N GLU A 373 -9.39 -10.36 1.35
CA GLU A 373 -10.16 -9.93 2.52
C GLU A 373 -9.32 -9.64 3.77
N ASP A 374 -8.02 -9.97 3.76
CA ASP A 374 -7.11 -9.72 4.89
C ASP A 374 -7.00 -8.22 5.19
N THR A 375 -7.17 -7.86 6.46
CA THR A 375 -7.21 -6.45 6.92
C THR A 375 -5.97 -6.03 7.69
N THR A 376 -4.92 -6.82 7.69
CA THR A 376 -3.72 -6.58 8.51
C THR A 376 -3.12 -5.19 8.30
N ILE A 377 -3.10 -4.67 7.06
CA ILE A 377 -2.55 -3.34 6.79
C ILE A 377 -3.32 -2.21 7.49
N ALA A 378 -4.61 -2.38 7.76
CA ALA A 378 -5.40 -1.42 8.52
C ALA A 378 -4.97 -1.41 10.00
N ASP A 379 -4.78 -2.60 10.60
CA ASP A 379 -4.24 -2.72 11.96
C ASP A 379 -2.81 -2.17 12.04
N LEU A 380 -1.95 -2.46 11.05
CA LEU A 380 -0.58 -1.95 10.99
C LEU A 380 -0.53 -0.42 10.89
N ALA A 381 -1.40 0.19 10.09
CA ALA A 381 -1.45 1.64 9.95
C ALA A 381 -1.68 2.34 11.28
N VAL A 382 -2.60 1.82 12.10
CA VAL A 382 -2.88 2.36 13.44
C VAL A 382 -1.81 1.96 14.46
N ALA A 383 -1.40 0.69 14.46
CA ALA A 383 -0.41 0.16 15.39
C ALA A 383 0.91 0.94 15.35
N LEU A 384 1.36 1.24 14.13
CA LEU A 384 2.68 1.84 13.89
C LEU A 384 2.63 3.36 13.72
N GLY A 385 1.42 3.95 13.79
CA GLY A 385 1.24 5.39 13.57
C GLY A 385 1.70 5.83 12.18
N ALA A 386 1.34 5.07 11.13
CA ALA A 386 1.79 5.34 9.77
C ALA A 386 1.31 6.70 9.24
N GLY A 387 0.31 7.30 9.88
CA GLY A 387 -0.22 8.61 9.52
C GLY A 387 -1.18 8.58 8.34
N GLN A 388 -0.93 7.76 7.34
CA GLN A 388 -1.73 7.66 6.13
C GLN A 388 -1.95 6.20 5.72
N ILE A 389 -3.02 5.95 4.95
CA ILE A 389 -3.28 4.65 4.34
C ILE A 389 -3.75 4.83 2.89
N LYS A 390 -3.13 4.10 1.95
CA LYS A 390 -3.54 3.98 0.55
C LYS A 390 -4.10 2.58 0.36
N THR A 391 -5.42 2.46 0.23
CA THR A 391 -6.07 1.14 0.12
C THR A 391 -7.21 1.10 -0.91
N GLY A 392 -7.06 1.86 -2.00
CA GLY A 392 -7.98 1.90 -3.13
C GLY A 392 -9.20 2.80 -2.93
N ALA A 393 -10.18 2.64 -3.80
CA ALA A 393 -11.45 3.36 -3.72
C ALA A 393 -12.35 2.81 -2.58
N PRO A 394 -13.39 3.56 -2.15
CA PRO A 394 -14.45 3.05 -1.27
C PRO A 394 -15.40 2.12 -2.05
N CYS A 395 -14.85 1.19 -2.80
CA CYS A 395 -15.52 0.23 -3.69
C CYS A 395 -14.69 -1.05 -3.75
N ARG A 396 -15.31 -2.19 -4.09
CA ARG A 396 -14.76 -3.56 -4.09
C ARG A 396 -14.47 -4.05 -2.66
N SER A 397 -14.94 -5.26 -2.35
CA SER A 397 -14.97 -5.79 -0.96
C SER A 397 -13.59 -5.88 -0.31
N GLU A 398 -12.57 -6.25 -1.07
CA GLU A 398 -11.19 -6.35 -0.61
C GLU A 398 -10.58 -5.00 -0.22
N ARG A 399 -11.06 -3.88 -0.80
CA ARG A 399 -10.67 -2.51 -0.41
C ARG A 399 -11.50 -2.05 0.78
N VAL A 400 -12.83 -2.18 0.67
CA VAL A 400 -13.79 -1.76 1.71
C VAL A 400 -13.55 -2.51 3.03
N SER A 401 -13.07 -3.75 3.00
CA SER A 401 -12.73 -4.50 4.23
C SER A 401 -11.74 -3.76 5.14
N LYS A 402 -10.73 -3.08 4.55
CA LYS A 402 -9.74 -2.28 5.28
C LYS A 402 -10.36 -1.03 5.89
N TYR A 403 -11.20 -0.32 5.13
CA TYR A 403 -11.96 0.83 5.65
C TYR A 403 -12.90 0.43 6.78
N ASN A 404 -13.65 -0.66 6.62
CA ASN A 404 -14.51 -1.19 7.66
C ASN A 404 -13.73 -1.65 8.90
N ARG A 405 -12.50 -2.17 8.71
CA ARG A 405 -11.62 -2.49 9.84
C ARG A 405 -11.21 -1.24 10.60
N LEU A 406 -10.85 -0.16 9.90
CA LEU A 406 -10.50 1.12 10.52
C LEU A 406 -11.68 1.74 11.28
N LEU A 407 -12.91 1.68 10.76
CA LEU A 407 -14.10 2.11 11.51
C LEU A 407 -14.24 1.34 12.82
N ARG A 408 -14.05 0.01 12.82
CA ARG A 408 -14.11 -0.80 14.04
C ARG A 408 -12.97 -0.47 15.02
N ILE A 409 -11.80 -0.11 14.51
CA ILE A 409 -10.67 0.36 15.34
C ILE A 409 -11.01 1.71 15.97
N GLU A 410 -11.57 2.65 15.19
CA GLU A 410 -12.02 3.95 15.69
C GLU A 410 -13.08 3.80 16.81
N ASP A 411 -14.06 2.92 16.59
CA ASP A 411 -15.07 2.60 17.63
C ASP A 411 -14.42 2.01 18.91
N ALA A 412 -13.44 1.12 18.75
CA ALA A 412 -12.73 0.52 19.89
C ALA A 412 -11.83 1.51 20.64
N LEU A 413 -11.34 2.55 19.96
CA LEU A 413 -10.58 3.65 20.55
C LEU A 413 -11.46 4.69 21.22
N GLY A 414 -12.70 4.87 20.73
CA GLY A 414 -13.62 5.87 21.22
C GLY A 414 -13.02 7.29 21.21
N GLY A 415 -13.17 8.03 22.29
CA GLY A 415 -12.64 9.40 22.39
C GLY A 415 -11.11 9.54 22.34
N ALA A 416 -10.37 8.43 22.35
CA ALA A 416 -8.91 8.45 22.17
C ALA A 416 -8.49 8.41 20.69
N ALA A 417 -9.39 8.07 19.79
CA ALA A 417 -9.10 8.08 18.35
C ALA A 417 -8.79 9.50 17.87
N LYS A 418 -7.70 9.65 17.13
CA LYS A 418 -7.29 10.92 16.55
C LYS A 418 -6.91 10.71 15.10
N LEU A 419 -7.62 11.36 14.18
CA LEU A 419 -7.27 11.32 12.76
C LEU A 419 -5.96 12.10 12.54
N ASP A 420 -5.04 11.53 11.78
CA ASP A 420 -3.82 12.24 11.41
C ASP A 420 -4.10 13.35 10.39
N GLU A 421 -3.25 14.35 10.40
CA GLU A 421 -3.34 15.49 9.49
C GLU A 421 -2.29 15.36 8.39
N LEU A 422 -2.67 15.56 7.13
CA LEU A 422 -1.72 15.71 6.04
C LEU A 422 -1.02 17.09 6.15
N ARG A 423 -0.07 17.20 7.08
CA ARG A 423 0.77 18.40 7.25
C ARG A 423 1.90 18.38 6.23
N LEU A 424 2.11 19.48 5.51
CA LEU A 424 3.20 19.67 4.54
C LEU A 424 4.26 20.59 5.11
#